data_6ea51bfa70e413b4bb9352fef97208f9
#
_entry.id   6ea51bfa70e413b4bb9352fef97208f9
#
_cell.length_a   1.000
_cell.length_b   1.000
_cell.length_c   1.000
_cell.angle_alpha   90.00
_cell.angle_beta   90.00
_cell.angle_gamma   90.00
#
_symmetry.space_group_name_H-M   'P 1'
#
loop_
_entity.id
_entity.type
_entity.pdbx_description
1 polymer ?
#
loop_
_entity_poly.entity_id
_entity_poly.type
_entity_poly.pdbx_seq_one_letter_code
_entity_poly.pdbx_strand_id
1 'polypeptide(L)'
;MSAHEGEIPDAAAPGIGRMSSDARREQIIAAAVAVFGAKGYVGTTTDDVARAASISQPYVVRLFGTKEKLFLAALGDSLETLLRAFADAKNDGRPGDVQEKMGAAYLGLIEMRGLHQILSQAFMLGAHPVIGPTARAGFARVWRFLRDDAGMSADDARQFLAMGMLINTMLGLRMTGEYGRDAGMTELLDGCFPESITTVLEEAPRVGDPW
;
A
#
# COMPACT_ATOMS: atom_id res chain seq x y z
N MET A 1 -31.14 62.73 22.11
CA MET A 1 -31.55 61.33 21.90
C MET A 1 -30.66 60.80 20.81
N SER A 2 -29.57 60.20 21.19
CA SER A 2 -28.57 59.62 20.24
C SER A 2 -28.76 58.15 20.24
N ALA A 3 -29.01 57.59 19.04
CA ALA A 3 -29.08 56.14 18.80
C ALA A 3 -27.66 55.60 18.69
N HIS A 4 -27.31 54.63 19.50
CA HIS A 4 -26.13 53.79 19.41
C HIS A 4 -26.39 52.69 18.36
N GLU A 5 -25.73 52.78 17.25
CA GLU A 5 -25.60 51.65 16.31
C GLU A 5 -24.57 50.66 16.89
N GLY A 6 -25.04 49.44 17.20
CA GLY A 6 -24.19 48.37 17.63
C GLY A 6 -23.53 47.70 16.43
N GLU A 7 -22.23 47.78 16.39
CA GLU A 7 -21.34 47.08 15.43
C GLU A 7 -21.32 45.60 15.76
N ILE A 8 -21.77 44.76 14.80
CA ILE A 8 -21.71 43.27 14.88
C ILE A 8 -20.29 42.86 14.47
N PRO A 9 -19.52 42.14 15.31
CA PRO A 9 -18.22 41.70 14.89
C PRO A 9 -18.38 40.56 13.84
N ASP A 10 -17.77 40.83 12.69
CA ASP A 10 -17.60 39.86 11.58
C ASP A 10 -16.81 38.64 12.11
N ALA A 11 -17.51 37.52 12.29
CA ALA A 11 -16.89 36.25 12.63
C ALA A 11 -16.17 35.72 11.40
N ALA A 12 -14.87 35.96 11.33
CA ALA A 12 -13.99 35.37 10.33
C ALA A 12 -14.17 33.85 10.31
N ALA A 13 -14.67 33.31 9.19
CA ALA A 13 -14.75 31.89 8.93
C ALA A 13 -13.36 31.24 9.06
N PRO A 14 -13.23 30.06 9.70
CA PRO A 14 -11.94 29.40 9.84
C PRO A 14 -11.40 29.08 8.45
N GLY A 15 -10.31 29.70 8.07
CA GLY A 15 -9.61 29.48 6.82
C GLY A 15 -9.22 28.01 6.73
N ILE A 16 -9.66 27.33 5.68
CA ILE A 16 -9.21 25.98 5.31
C ILE A 16 -7.69 26.05 5.17
N GLY A 17 -6.98 25.54 6.19
CA GLY A 17 -5.53 25.58 6.28
C GLY A 17 -4.89 25.04 4.99
N ARG A 18 -4.08 25.85 4.33
CA ARG A 18 -3.36 25.46 3.12
C ARG A 18 -2.46 24.27 3.44
N MET A 19 -2.79 23.08 2.92
CA MET A 19 -1.98 21.87 3.10
C MET A 19 -0.51 22.15 2.76
N SER A 20 0.41 21.62 3.59
CA SER A 20 1.85 21.74 3.33
C SER A 20 2.24 21.03 2.03
N SER A 21 3.40 21.38 1.49
CA SER A 21 3.96 20.70 0.31
C SER A 21 4.16 19.20 0.57
N ASP A 22 4.58 18.86 1.78
CA ASP A 22 4.85 17.46 2.18
C ASP A 22 3.55 16.67 2.29
N ALA A 23 2.51 17.21 2.94
CA ALA A 23 1.20 16.58 3.00
C ALA A 23 0.58 16.34 1.61
N ARG A 24 0.79 17.28 0.66
CA ARG A 24 0.36 17.07 -0.74
C ARG A 24 1.17 15.99 -1.44
N ARG A 25 2.46 15.90 -1.15
CA ARG A 25 3.32 14.85 -1.71
C ARG A 25 2.88 13.47 -1.22
N GLU A 26 2.61 13.33 0.06
CA GLU A 26 2.07 12.10 0.67
C GLU A 26 0.70 11.72 0.06
N GLN A 27 -0.21 12.69 -0.09
CA GLN A 27 -1.51 12.48 -0.74
C GLN A 27 -1.36 11.94 -2.18
N ILE A 28 -0.43 12.48 -2.97
CA ILE A 28 -0.17 12.01 -4.34
C ILE A 28 0.44 10.61 -4.32
N ILE A 29 1.35 10.31 -3.40
CA ILE A 29 1.97 8.99 -3.29
C ILE A 29 0.91 7.95 -2.93
N ALA A 30 0.05 8.19 -1.94
CA ALA A 30 -1.03 7.28 -1.57
C ALA A 30 -1.99 7.02 -2.76
N ALA A 31 -2.37 8.07 -3.49
CA ALA A 31 -3.17 7.91 -4.72
C ALA A 31 -2.41 7.12 -5.80
N ALA A 32 -1.11 7.34 -5.95
CA ALA A 32 -0.28 6.61 -6.91
C ALA A 32 -0.19 5.12 -6.56
N VAL A 33 -0.01 4.76 -5.28
CA VAL A 33 -0.02 3.37 -4.82
C VAL A 33 -1.34 2.69 -5.22
N ALA A 34 -2.49 3.31 -4.93
CA ALA A 34 -3.79 2.78 -5.25
C ALA A 34 -4.00 2.62 -6.78
N VAL A 35 -3.68 3.66 -7.55
CA VAL A 35 -3.91 3.67 -9.01
C VAL A 35 -2.97 2.71 -9.74
N PHE A 36 -1.68 2.70 -9.41
CA PHE A 36 -0.73 1.73 -9.98
C PHE A 36 -1.08 0.30 -9.55
N GLY A 37 -1.50 0.10 -8.30
CA GLY A 37 -1.96 -1.20 -7.83
C GLY A 37 -3.12 -1.75 -8.66
N ALA A 38 -4.07 -0.91 -9.02
CA ALA A 38 -5.27 -1.30 -9.75
C ALA A 38 -5.08 -1.43 -11.26
N LYS A 39 -4.39 -0.47 -11.91
CA LYS A 39 -4.25 -0.38 -13.38
C LYS A 39 -2.94 -0.92 -13.92
N GLY A 40 -1.99 -1.19 -13.08
CA GLY A 40 -0.63 -1.53 -13.49
C GLY A 40 0.18 -0.32 -13.94
N TYR A 41 1.51 -0.52 -14.03
CA TYR A 41 2.41 0.52 -14.52
C TYR A 41 2.05 1.00 -15.93
N VAL A 42 1.78 0.07 -16.85
CA VAL A 42 1.49 0.40 -18.25
C VAL A 42 0.17 1.13 -18.39
N GLY A 43 -0.88 0.65 -17.71
CA GLY A 43 -2.25 1.17 -17.80
C GLY A 43 -2.49 2.48 -17.03
N THR A 44 -1.54 2.94 -16.22
CA THR A 44 -1.68 4.17 -15.43
C THR A 44 -1.07 5.37 -16.14
N THR A 45 -1.73 6.52 -16.04
CA THR A 45 -1.21 7.83 -16.44
C THR A 45 -1.03 8.75 -15.22
N THR A 46 -0.24 9.81 -15.35
CA THR A 46 -0.12 10.84 -14.31
C THR A 46 -1.44 11.59 -14.09
N ASP A 47 -2.32 11.62 -15.09
CA ASP A 47 -3.66 12.21 -14.97
C ASP A 47 -4.60 11.33 -14.11
N ASP A 48 -4.51 10.00 -14.24
CA ASP A 48 -5.26 9.09 -13.38
C ASP A 48 -4.91 9.31 -11.90
N VAL A 49 -3.60 9.42 -11.61
CA VAL A 49 -3.13 9.69 -10.24
C VAL A 49 -3.55 11.08 -9.76
N ALA A 50 -3.46 12.10 -10.62
CA ALA A 50 -3.87 13.46 -10.31
C ALA A 50 -5.37 13.52 -9.94
N ARG A 51 -6.21 12.82 -10.72
CA ARG A 51 -7.65 12.71 -10.47
C ARG A 51 -7.95 12.00 -9.15
N ALA A 52 -7.29 10.89 -8.88
CA ALA A 52 -7.44 10.13 -7.63
C ALA A 52 -6.99 10.96 -6.41
N ALA A 53 -5.93 11.76 -6.56
CA ALA A 53 -5.45 12.66 -5.53
C ALA A 53 -6.24 13.98 -5.41
N SER A 54 -7.24 14.22 -6.28
CA SER A 54 -7.96 15.51 -6.36
C SER A 54 -7.01 16.72 -6.53
N ILE A 55 -5.97 16.54 -7.33
CA ILE A 55 -4.92 17.53 -7.61
C ILE A 55 -4.78 17.69 -9.13
N SER A 56 -4.32 18.85 -9.60
CA SER A 56 -4.11 19.06 -11.04
C SER A 56 -2.93 18.23 -11.57
N GLN A 57 -3.09 17.64 -12.76
CA GLN A 57 -2.04 16.86 -13.43
C GLN A 57 -0.73 17.66 -13.62
N PRO A 58 -0.73 18.96 -14.00
CA PRO A 58 0.50 19.76 -14.07
C PRO A 58 1.24 19.86 -12.71
N TYR A 59 0.52 19.84 -11.58
CA TYR A 59 1.14 19.84 -10.26
C TYR A 59 1.87 18.52 -9.99
N VAL A 60 1.24 17.38 -10.32
CA VAL A 60 1.86 16.06 -10.18
C VAL A 60 3.13 15.97 -11.03
N VAL A 61 3.07 16.41 -12.30
CA VAL A 61 4.24 16.42 -13.20
C VAL A 61 5.32 17.36 -12.69
N ARG A 62 4.98 18.53 -12.15
CA ARG A 62 5.96 19.45 -11.56
C ARG A 62 6.69 18.82 -10.37
N LEU A 63 5.99 18.02 -9.55
CA LEU A 63 6.54 17.46 -8.31
C LEU A 63 7.36 16.19 -8.55
N PHE A 64 6.94 15.33 -9.46
CA PHE A 64 7.56 14.02 -9.70
C PHE A 64 8.28 13.91 -11.05
N GLY A 65 7.98 14.77 -12.00
CA GLY A 65 8.56 14.80 -13.34
C GLY A 65 7.91 13.80 -14.27
N THR A 66 8.19 12.49 -14.12
CA THR A 66 7.73 11.45 -15.03
C THR A 66 6.89 10.39 -14.30
N LYS A 67 6.07 9.65 -15.08
CA LYS A 67 5.32 8.49 -14.56
C LYS A 67 6.25 7.47 -13.88
N GLU A 68 7.42 7.25 -14.46
CA GLU A 68 8.42 6.35 -13.90
C GLU A 68 8.90 6.79 -12.52
N LYS A 69 9.27 8.07 -12.36
CA LYS A 69 9.68 8.62 -11.06
C LYS A 69 8.55 8.61 -10.03
N LEU A 70 7.32 8.84 -10.47
CA LEU A 70 6.14 8.74 -9.61
C LEU A 70 5.92 7.28 -9.14
N PHE A 71 6.05 6.31 -10.07
CA PHE A 71 5.97 4.89 -9.71
C PHE A 71 7.08 4.49 -8.72
N LEU A 72 8.32 4.91 -8.96
CA LEU A 72 9.44 4.63 -8.06
C LEU A 72 9.24 5.25 -6.66
N ALA A 73 8.66 6.44 -6.58
CA ALA A 73 8.33 7.07 -5.30
C ALA A 73 7.24 6.28 -4.56
N ALA A 74 6.19 5.85 -5.27
CA ALA A 74 5.12 5.03 -4.70
C ALA A 74 5.61 3.64 -4.26
N LEU A 75 6.46 2.99 -5.07
CA LEU A 75 7.09 1.71 -4.73
C LEU A 75 8.01 1.84 -3.51
N GLY A 76 8.80 2.91 -3.45
CA GLY A 76 9.68 3.19 -2.31
C GLY A 76 8.88 3.37 -1.02
N ASP A 77 7.83 4.16 -1.05
CA ASP A 77 6.93 4.39 0.09
C ASP A 77 6.26 3.09 0.57
N SER A 78 5.75 2.28 -0.37
CA SER A 78 5.16 0.98 -0.05
C SER A 78 6.16 0.01 0.60
N LEU A 79 7.41 0.01 0.13
CA LEU A 79 8.47 -0.80 0.71
C LEU A 79 8.86 -0.33 2.13
N GLU A 80 8.98 0.99 2.34
CA GLU A 80 9.27 1.55 3.68
C GLU A 80 8.12 1.24 4.65
N THR A 81 6.87 1.34 4.19
CA THR A 81 5.70 1.00 4.99
C THR A 81 5.68 -0.47 5.38
N LEU A 82 5.98 -1.38 4.44
CA LEU A 82 6.13 -2.81 4.72
C LEU A 82 7.21 -3.08 5.77
N LEU A 83 8.41 -2.55 5.58
CA LEU A 83 9.52 -2.80 6.49
C LEU A 83 9.28 -2.19 7.87
N ARG A 84 8.60 -1.04 7.95
CA ARG A 84 8.17 -0.44 9.22
C ARG A 84 7.16 -1.33 9.93
N ALA A 85 6.13 -1.82 9.24
CA ALA A 85 5.15 -2.74 9.81
C ALA A 85 5.80 -4.01 10.36
N PHE A 86 6.79 -4.56 9.67
CA PHE A 86 7.57 -5.71 10.16
C PHE A 86 8.41 -5.36 11.40
N ALA A 87 9.06 -4.21 11.41
CA ALA A 87 9.84 -3.76 12.56
C ALA A 87 8.97 -3.52 13.80
N ASP A 88 7.81 -2.89 13.61
CA ASP A 88 6.85 -2.63 14.67
C ASP A 88 6.27 -3.94 15.23
N ALA A 89 5.89 -4.88 14.36
CA ALA A 89 5.39 -6.19 14.76
C ALA A 89 6.42 -7.02 15.52
N LYS A 90 7.69 -6.98 15.08
CA LYS A 90 8.81 -7.63 15.79
C LYS A 90 8.97 -7.08 17.20
N ASN A 91 8.82 -5.78 17.39
CA ASN A 91 9.14 -5.07 18.63
C ASN A 91 7.91 -4.80 19.53
N ASP A 92 6.73 -5.31 19.19
CA ASP A 92 5.48 -4.97 19.88
C ASP A 92 5.33 -5.53 21.30
N GLY A 93 6.29 -6.30 21.78
CA GLY A 93 6.33 -6.85 23.14
C GLY A 93 5.25 -7.91 23.45
N ARG A 94 4.32 -8.19 22.52
CA ARG A 94 3.30 -9.24 22.73
C ARG A 94 3.94 -10.62 22.73
N PRO A 95 3.41 -11.59 23.50
CA PRO A 95 3.84 -12.98 23.38
C PRO A 95 3.45 -13.52 21.97
N GLY A 96 4.22 -14.48 21.48
CA GLY A 96 4.00 -15.11 20.18
C GLY A 96 5.25 -15.11 19.32
N ASP A 97 5.21 -15.90 18.26
CA ASP A 97 6.30 -16.00 17.31
C ASP A 97 6.43 -14.73 16.45
N VAL A 98 7.66 -14.30 16.21
CA VAL A 98 7.96 -13.12 15.41
C VAL A 98 7.42 -13.27 13.98
N GLN A 99 7.50 -14.48 13.43
CA GLN A 99 7.01 -14.78 12.08
C GLN A 99 5.49 -14.62 11.99
N GLU A 100 4.74 -15.11 12.98
CA GLU A 100 3.27 -14.96 13.04
C GLU A 100 2.88 -13.48 13.16
N LYS A 101 3.53 -12.72 14.04
CA LYS A 101 3.28 -11.29 14.21
C LYS A 101 3.54 -10.49 12.93
N MET A 102 4.66 -10.78 12.26
CA MET A 102 4.99 -10.13 10.98
C MET A 102 4.02 -10.54 9.87
N GLY A 103 3.55 -11.79 9.86
CA GLY A 103 2.51 -12.26 8.96
C GLY A 103 1.19 -11.50 9.15
N ALA A 104 0.74 -11.36 10.41
CA ALA A 104 -0.43 -10.57 10.75
C ALA A 104 -0.28 -9.09 10.36
N ALA A 105 0.90 -8.49 10.60
CA ALA A 105 1.19 -7.12 10.18
C ALA A 105 1.15 -6.95 8.65
N TYR A 106 1.66 -7.95 7.90
CA TYR A 106 1.58 -7.96 6.44
C TYR A 106 0.15 -7.97 5.95
N LEU A 107 -0.70 -8.79 6.56
CA LEU A 107 -2.13 -8.85 6.25
C LEU A 107 -2.85 -7.54 6.59
N GLY A 108 -2.50 -6.90 7.71
CA GLY A 108 -3.06 -5.59 8.07
C GLY A 108 -2.80 -4.49 7.03
N LEU A 109 -1.76 -4.62 6.21
CA LEU A 109 -1.50 -3.69 5.11
C LEU A 109 -2.52 -3.79 3.96
N ILE A 110 -3.47 -4.74 3.99
CA ILE A 110 -4.54 -4.86 3.00
C ILE A 110 -5.45 -3.62 2.99
N GLU A 111 -5.59 -2.94 4.14
CA GLU A 111 -6.31 -1.68 4.26
C GLU A 111 -5.69 -0.56 3.41
N MET A 112 -4.40 -0.67 3.12
CA MET A 112 -3.69 0.27 2.24
C MET A 112 -3.88 -0.12 0.77
N ARG A 113 -4.90 0.46 0.14
CA ARG A 113 -5.27 0.14 -1.24
C ARG A 113 -4.09 0.16 -2.20
N GLY A 114 -3.85 -0.96 -2.86
CA GLY A 114 -2.84 -1.08 -3.91
C GLY A 114 -1.44 -1.44 -3.43
N LEU A 115 -1.16 -1.45 -2.12
CA LEU A 115 0.19 -1.71 -1.60
C LEU A 115 0.71 -3.10 -2.02
N HIS A 116 -0.06 -4.16 -1.79
CA HIS A 116 0.32 -5.52 -2.18
C HIS A 116 0.49 -5.66 -3.70
N GLN A 117 -0.38 -4.98 -4.46
CA GLN A 117 -0.36 -5.04 -5.92
C GLN A 117 0.83 -4.29 -6.51
N ILE A 118 1.20 -3.10 -6.01
CA ILE A 118 2.35 -2.34 -6.53
C ILE A 118 3.67 -3.07 -6.24
N LEU A 119 3.80 -3.73 -5.09
CA LEU A 119 4.95 -4.58 -4.78
C LEU A 119 5.06 -5.75 -5.76
N SER A 120 3.94 -6.44 -6.04
CA SER A 120 3.90 -7.55 -7.00
C SER A 120 4.22 -7.10 -8.42
N GLN A 121 3.69 -5.95 -8.85
CA GLN A 121 3.97 -5.38 -10.18
C GLN A 121 5.44 -5.01 -10.35
N ALA A 122 6.12 -4.54 -9.31
CA ALA A 122 7.54 -4.25 -9.37
C ALA A 122 8.36 -5.51 -9.75
N PHE A 123 7.94 -6.70 -9.30
CA PHE A 123 8.58 -7.97 -9.69
C PHE A 123 8.38 -8.28 -11.17
N MET A 124 7.17 -8.04 -11.69
CA MET A 124 6.85 -8.24 -13.13
C MET A 124 7.62 -7.26 -14.05
N LEU A 125 8.03 -6.11 -13.50
CA LEU A 125 8.83 -5.10 -14.20
C LEU A 125 10.34 -5.32 -14.05
N GLY A 126 10.79 -6.51 -13.66
CA GLY A 126 12.20 -6.84 -13.45
C GLY A 126 13.12 -6.59 -14.65
N ALA A 127 12.58 -6.67 -15.88
CA ALA A 127 13.30 -6.35 -17.11
C ALA A 127 13.36 -4.84 -17.44
N HIS A 128 12.56 -4.00 -16.77
CA HIS A 128 12.55 -2.56 -17.01
C HIS A 128 13.89 -1.94 -16.56
N PRO A 129 14.56 -1.13 -17.42
CA PRO A 129 15.94 -0.69 -17.15
C PRO A 129 16.10 0.14 -15.87
N VAL A 130 15.08 0.85 -15.44
CA VAL A 130 15.11 1.71 -14.24
C VAL A 130 14.35 1.08 -13.06
N ILE A 131 13.15 0.54 -13.30
CA ILE A 131 12.34 -0.06 -12.24
C ILE A 131 12.94 -1.38 -11.75
N GLY A 132 13.45 -2.23 -12.66
CA GLY A 132 13.99 -3.54 -12.32
C GLY A 132 15.13 -3.50 -11.28
N PRO A 133 16.16 -2.65 -11.43
CA PRO A 133 17.19 -2.50 -10.40
C PRO A 133 16.62 -2.09 -9.02
N THR A 134 15.68 -1.15 -8.99
CA THR A 134 15.03 -0.71 -7.75
C THR A 134 14.19 -1.83 -7.11
N ALA A 135 13.45 -2.58 -7.92
CA ALA A 135 12.66 -3.73 -7.45
C ALA A 135 13.57 -4.81 -6.82
N ARG A 136 14.68 -5.16 -7.49
CA ARG A 136 15.66 -6.12 -6.96
C ARG A 136 16.31 -5.63 -5.66
N ALA A 137 16.68 -4.36 -5.59
CA ALA A 137 17.24 -3.78 -4.37
C ALA A 137 16.23 -3.79 -3.22
N GLY A 138 14.96 -3.48 -3.50
CA GLY A 138 13.86 -3.54 -2.54
C GLY A 138 13.64 -4.96 -2.01
N PHE A 139 13.56 -5.96 -2.91
CA PHE A 139 13.43 -7.37 -2.52
C PHE A 139 14.60 -7.84 -1.66
N ALA A 140 15.84 -7.44 -2.01
CA ALA A 140 17.03 -7.76 -1.24
C ALA A 140 17.02 -7.08 0.15
N ARG A 141 16.38 -5.91 0.32
CA ARG A 141 16.19 -5.27 1.63
C ARG A 141 15.22 -6.09 2.50
N VAL A 142 14.10 -6.56 1.93
CA VAL A 142 13.17 -7.44 2.66
C VAL A 142 13.88 -8.71 3.09
N TRP A 143 14.62 -9.37 2.18
CA TRP A 143 15.40 -10.56 2.53
C TRP A 143 16.36 -10.33 3.69
N ARG A 144 17.15 -9.24 3.64
CA ARG A 144 18.09 -8.90 4.73
C ARG A 144 17.36 -8.63 6.04
N PHE A 145 16.24 -7.90 6.00
CA PHE A 145 15.43 -7.68 7.21
C PHE A 145 15.00 -9.00 7.85
N LEU A 146 14.49 -9.95 7.08
CA LEU A 146 14.07 -11.26 7.59
C LEU A 146 15.25 -12.03 8.20
N ARG A 147 16.41 -11.98 7.56
CA ARG A 147 17.61 -12.73 7.98
C ARG A 147 18.34 -12.06 9.13
N ASP A 148 18.61 -10.78 9.02
CA ASP A 148 19.56 -10.08 9.89
C ASP A 148 18.83 -9.39 11.06
N ASP A 149 17.67 -8.80 10.81
CA ASP A 149 16.90 -8.07 11.81
C ASP A 149 15.90 -8.97 12.55
N ALA A 150 15.10 -9.76 11.82
CA ALA A 150 14.13 -10.68 12.40
C ALA A 150 14.75 -12.01 12.88
N GLY A 151 15.99 -12.32 12.49
CA GLY A 151 16.72 -13.50 12.95
C GLY A 151 16.20 -14.82 12.38
N MET A 152 15.41 -14.82 11.31
CA MET A 152 14.86 -16.02 10.72
C MET A 152 15.96 -16.91 10.11
N SER A 153 15.81 -18.23 10.16
CA SER A 153 16.64 -19.13 9.36
C SER A 153 16.42 -18.88 7.87
N ALA A 154 17.34 -19.33 7.01
CA ALA A 154 17.16 -19.17 5.56
C ALA A 154 15.90 -19.90 5.05
N ASP A 155 15.55 -21.02 5.69
CA ASP A 155 14.38 -21.82 5.34
C ASP A 155 13.08 -21.09 5.75
N ASP A 156 13.00 -20.60 6.97
CA ASP A 156 11.85 -19.85 7.47
C ASP A 156 11.64 -18.56 6.67
N ALA A 157 12.70 -17.82 6.36
CA ALA A 157 12.62 -16.61 5.54
C ALA A 157 12.12 -16.91 4.12
N ARG A 158 12.53 -18.04 3.51
CA ARG A 158 12.00 -18.48 2.21
C ARG A 158 10.52 -18.84 2.29
N GLN A 159 10.11 -19.56 3.32
CA GLN A 159 8.70 -19.93 3.53
C GLN A 159 7.84 -18.69 3.77
N PHE A 160 8.31 -17.74 4.58
CA PHE A 160 7.63 -16.48 4.82
C PHE A 160 7.44 -15.67 3.53
N LEU A 161 8.48 -15.55 2.71
CA LEU A 161 8.39 -14.89 1.40
C LEU A 161 7.44 -15.65 0.46
N ALA A 162 7.49 -16.97 0.42
CA ALA A 162 6.61 -17.78 -0.42
C ALA A 162 5.13 -17.59 -0.05
N MET A 163 4.81 -17.54 1.25
CA MET A 163 3.47 -17.26 1.74
C MET A 163 3.02 -15.84 1.37
N GLY A 164 3.87 -14.84 1.55
CA GLY A 164 3.58 -13.46 1.14
C GLY A 164 3.32 -13.33 -0.37
N MET A 165 4.08 -14.06 -1.20
CA MET A 165 3.84 -14.09 -2.66
C MET A 165 2.53 -14.80 -3.02
N LEU A 166 2.15 -15.87 -2.32
CA LEU A 166 0.86 -16.54 -2.47
C LEU A 166 -0.29 -15.59 -2.12
N ILE A 167 -0.20 -14.89 -1.00
CA ILE A 167 -1.17 -13.87 -0.58
C ILE A 167 -1.31 -12.79 -1.67
N ASN A 168 -0.21 -12.24 -2.16
CA ASN A 168 -0.23 -11.26 -3.24
C ASN A 168 -0.90 -11.78 -4.51
N THR A 169 -0.68 -13.04 -4.85
CA THR A 169 -1.31 -13.69 -6.00
C THR A 169 -2.81 -13.81 -5.81
N MET A 170 -3.27 -14.27 -4.65
CA MET A 170 -4.70 -14.37 -4.34
C MET A 170 -5.40 -13.02 -4.37
N LEU A 171 -4.79 -11.99 -3.76
CA LEU A 171 -5.30 -10.63 -3.79
C LEU A 171 -5.32 -10.05 -5.22
N GLY A 172 -4.28 -10.30 -6.01
CA GLY A 172 -4.18 -9.88 -7.40
C GLY A 172 -5.24 -10.53 -8.30
N LEU A 173 -5.52 -11.81 -8.08
CA LEU A 173 -6.57 -12.58 -8.79
C LEU A 173 -7.99 -12.30 -8.26
N ARG A 174 -8.15 -11.50 -7.20
CA ARG A 174 -9.44 -11.25 -6.55
C ARG A 174 -10.11 -12.54 -6.03
N MET A 175 -9.32 -13.50 -5.54
CA MET A 175 -9.79 -14.83 -5.14
C MET A 175 -10.78 -14.82 -3.99
N THR A 176 -10.85 -13.74 -3.21
CA THR A 176 -11.88 -13.55 -2.18
C THR A 176 -13.31 -13.63 -2.73
N GLY A 177 -13.51 -13.36 -4.01
CA GLY A 177 -14.79 -13.54 -4.69
C GLY A 177 -15.23 -14.99 -4.83
N GLU A 178 -14.32 -15.96 -4.72
CA GLU A 178 -14.61 -17.41 -4.83
C GLU A 178 -14.88 -18.06 -3.47
N TYR A 179 -14.66 -17.33 -2.37
CA TYR A 179 -14.91 -17.83 -1.02
C TYR A 179 -16.39 -18.23 -0.85
N GLY A 180 -16.62 -19.45 -0.38
CA GLY A 180 -17.96 -20.03 -0.23
C GLY A 180 -18.62 -20.46 -1.54
N ARG A 181 -17.98 -20.25 -2.72
CA ARG A 181 -18.47 -20.67 -4.05
C ARG A 181 -17.71 -21.88 -4.57
N ASP A 182 -16.41 -21.89 -4.38
CA ASP A 182 -15.54 -23.02 -4.71
C ASP A 182 -14.93 -23.57 -3.42
N ALA A 183 -15.11 -24.89 -3.19
CA ALA A 183 -14.67 -25.53 -1.94
C ALA A 183 -13.14 -25.55 -1.83
N GLY A 184 -12.41 -25.76 -2.94
CA GLY A 184 -10.95 -25.79 -2.93
C GLY A 184 -10.36 -24.40 -2.69
N MET A 185 -10.98 -23.36 -3.25
CA MET A 185 -10.54 -21.98 -3.02
C MET A 185 -10.89 -21.51 -1.60
N THR A 186 -12.02 -21.97 -1.05
CA THR A 186 -12.37 -21.72 0.36
C THR A 186 -11.33 -22.35 1.29
N GLU A 187 -10.98 -23.62 1.08
CA GLU A 187 -9.94 -24.32 1.86
C GLU A 187 -8.58 -23.61 1.77
N LEU A 188 -8.18 -23.19 0.57
CA LEU A 188 -6.94 -22.43 0.36
C LEU A 188 -6.93 -21.11 1.12
N LEU A 189 -8.02 -20.35 1.03
CA LEU A 189 -8.15 -19.06 1.71
C LEU A 189 -8.17 -19.21 3.23
N ASP A 190 -8.92 -20.18 3.76
CA ASP A 190 -8.93 -20.50 5.20
C ASP A 190 -7.54 -20.90 5.70
N GLY A 191 -6.80 -21.69 4.91
CA GLY A 191 -5.42 -22.08 5.23
C GLY A 191 -4.41 -20.92 5.21
N CYS A 192 -4.63 -19.93 4.35
CA CYS A 192 -3.77 -18.75 4.26
C CYS A 192 -4.12 -17.65 5.28
N PHE A 193 -5.37 -17.60 5.73
CA PHE A 193 -5.89 -16.54 6.61
C PHE A 193 -6.66 -17.09 7.83
N PRO A 194 -6.08 -18.02 8.62
CA PRO A 194 -6.83 -18.78 9.63
C PRO A 194 -7.52 -17.89 10.66
N GLU A 195 -6.93 -16.75 11.02
CA GLU A 195 -7.48 -15.81 12.01
C GLU A 195 -8.00 -14.51 11.39
N SER A 196 -7.70 -14.26 10.13
CA SER A 196 -7.93 -12.97 9.45
C SER A 196 -8.89 -13.07 8.27
N ILE A 197 -9.45 -14.24 7.99
CA ILE A 197 -10.29 -14.44 6.79
C ILE A 197 -11.44 -13.43 6.70
N THR A 198 -12.10 -13.13 7.80
CA THR A 198 -13.21 -12.15 7.84
C THR A 198 -12.73 -10.76 7.38
N THR A 199 -11.63 -10.27 7.96
CA THR A 199 -11.04 -8.98 7.58
C THR A 199 -10.60 -8.98 6.11
N VAL A 200 -9.98 -10.08 5.65
CA VAL A 200 -9.56 -10.21 4.25
C VAL A 200 -10.76 -10.18 3.29
N LEU A 201 -11.87 -10.82 3.64
CA LEU A 201 -13.09 -10.80 2.84
C LEU A 201 -13.77 -9.43 2.81
N GLU A 202 -13.61 -8.62 3.86
CA GLU A 202 -14.17 -7.27 3.95
C GLU A 202 -13.31 -6.24 3.20
N GLU A 203 -11.99 -6.30 3.38
CA GLU A 203 -11.06 -5.26 2.94
C GLU A 203 -10.39 -5.56 1.58
N ALA A 204 -10.29 -6.85 1.19
CA ALA A 204 -9.66 -7.19 -0.07
C ALA A 204 -10.44 -6.64 -1.26
N PRO A 205 -9.74 -6.09 -2.27
CA PRO A 205 -10.39 -5.54 -3.44
C PRO A 205 -11.13 -6.63 -4.22
N ARG A 206 -12.35 -6.32 -4.68
CA ARG A 206 -13.21 -7.23 -5.46
C ARG A 206 -13.16 -6.88 -6.95
N VAL A 207 -13.66 -7.81 -7.77
CA VAL A 207 -13.85 -7.56 -9.20
C VAL A 207 -14.87 -6.41 -9.37
N GLY A 208 -14.47 -5.38 -10.11
CA GLY A 208 -15.31 -4.20 -10.35
C GLY A 208 -15.17 -3.08 -9.32
N ASP A 209 -14.39 -3.28 -8.23
CA ASP A 209 -14.13 -2.21 -7.30
C ASP A 209 -13.37 -1.07 -7.99
N PRO A 210 -13.77 0.19 -7.75
CA PRO A 210 -12.98 1.33 -8.17
C PRO A 210 -11.65 1.35 -7.43
N TRP A 211 -10.63 1.79 -8.11
CA TRP A 211 -9.29 2.04 -7.54
C TRP A 211 -9.24 3.39 -6.82
#